data_8cbe41339d6a72821d9ee5cbefef8af9
#
_entry.id   8cbe41339d6a72821d9ee5cbefef8af9
#
_cell.length_a   1.000
_cell.length_b   1.000
_cell.length_c   1.000
_cell.angle_alpha   90.00
_cell.angle_beta   90.00
_cell.angle_gamma   90.00
#
_symmetry.space_group_name_H-M   'P 1'
#
loop_
_entity.id
_entity.type
_entity.pdbx_description
1 polymer ?
#
loop_
_entity_poly.entity_id
_entity_poly.type
_entity_poly.pdbx_seq_one_letter_code
_entity_poly.pdbx_strand_id
1 'polypeptide(L)'
;MFNTAIAVEGDAEAGKTKSAVCGACHGATGISPAETYPNLAGQQAAYIVKQLSDFKSGARTDMMMAPMAVNLSEQDMADLGAYFASQPRTVETATESTDTSAPTAAAPAGNVEIVTSTSAKAIYAGDVKSGQEKSAMCVACHGTDGNSLVAMYPKLAGQSANYLAKQLADFKSGARVDPVMVGMVAGLSAKDMDDLAAYYAVQTSTPGTSETSEIGKKLYFGGDAAKGITACVACHGVNGKGMAQAGFPAIAGQNADYLKKQITTFRDGSRANDTNSMMGNIAIKLSDSDIEELVKYMSSLK
;
A
#
# COMPACT_ATOMS: atom_id res chain seq x y z
N MET A 1 -33.46 -35.53 -7.26
CA MET A 1 -33.02 -34.70 -8.38
C MET A 1 -31.62 -34.19 -8.00
N PHE A 2 -30.58 -34.76 -8.61
CA PHE A 2 -29.20 -34.31 -8.39
C PHE A 2 -29.01 -33.05 -9.22
N ASN A 3 -28.85 -31.91 -8.56
CA ASN A 3 -28.52 -30.65 -9.22
C ASN A 3 -27.01 -30.73 -9.56
N THR A 4 -26.66 -31.12 -10.78
CA THR A 4 -25.30 -31.02 -11.28
C THR A 4 -24.99 -29.54 -11.44
N ALA A 5 -24.28 -28.97 -10.45
CA ALA A 5 -23.65 -27.67 -10.64
C ALA A 5 -22.70 -27.80 -11.85
N ILE A 6 -23.00 -27.12 -12.94
CA ILE A 6 -22.12 -27.00 -14.09
C ILE A 6 -20.89 -26.23 -13.55
N ALA A 7 -19.74 -26.92 -13.47
CA ALA A 7 -18.49 -26.26 -13.12
C ALA A 7 -18.21 -25.20 -14.19
N VAL A 8 -17.98 -23.96 -13.77
CA VAL A 8 -17.62 -22.87 -14.66
C VAL A 8 -16.27 -23.21 -15.29
N GLU A 9 -16.20 -23.29 -16.62
CA GLU A 9 -14.95 -23.53 -17.34
C GLU A 9 -14.09 -22.28 -17.30
N GLY A 10 -12.81 -22.43 -16.91
CA GLY A 10 -11.89 -21.29 -16.78
C GLY A 10 -11.09 -21.07 -18.08
N ASP A 11 -10.91 -19.81 -18.43
CA ASP A 11 -10.07 -19.34 -19.54
C ASP A 11 -8.70 -18.90 -19.02
N ALA A 12 -7.63 -19.59 -19.47
CA ALA A 12 -6.27 -19.31 -19.01
C ALA A 12 -5.73 -17.95 -19.49
N GLU A 13 -6.13 -17.45 -20.66
CA GLU A 13 -5.70 -16.12 -21.14
C GLU A 13 -6.39 -15.00 -20.35
N ALA A 14 -7.69 -15.14 -20.07
CA ALA A 14 -8.40 -14.25 -19.17
C ALA A 14 -7.78 -14.31 -17.75
N GLY A 15 -7.44 -15.52 -17.28
CA GLY A 15 -6.77 -15.74 -16.00
C GLY A 15 -5.40 -15.08 -15.92
N LYS A 16 -4.62 -15.10 -16.99
CA LYS A 16 -3.32 -14.42 -17.09
C LYS A 16 -3.45 -12.91 -16.84
N THR A 17 -4.44 -12.28 -17.48
CA THR A 17 -4.70 -10.85 -17.28
C THR A 17 -5.08 -10.55 -15.83
N LYS A 18 -5.91 -11.40 -15.22
CA LYS A 18 -6.37 -11.26 -13.84
C LYS A 18 -5.31 -11.62 -12.80
N SER A 19 -4.31 -12.44 -13.17
CA SER A 19 -3.26 -12.93 -12.27
C SER A 19 -2.22 -11.86 -11.92
N ALA A 20 -2.20 -10.70 -12.57
CA ALA A 20 -1.22 -9.65 -12.36
C ALA A 20 -1.08 -9.25 -10.87
N VAL A 21 -2.22 -9.13 -10.18
CA VAL A 21 -2.23 -8.80 -8.74
C VAL A 21 -1.73 -9.97 -7.88
N CYS A 22 -1.99 -11.21 -8.28
CA CYS A 22 -1.54 -12.41 -7.57
C CYS A 22 -0.01 -12.59 -7.69
N GLY A 23 0.53 -12.20 -8.86
CA GLY A 23 1.95 -12.28 -9.18
C GLY A 23 2.85 -11.49 -8.25
N ALA A 24 2.33 -10.46 -7.59
CA ALA A 24 3.08 -9.66 -6.62
C ALA A 24 3.64 -10.51 -5.44
N CYS A 25 2.90 -11.52 -5.01
CA CYS A 25 3.29 -12.39 -3.91
C CYS A 25 3.65 -13.80 -4.40
N HIS A 26 2.87 -14.33 -5.35
CA HIS A 26 3.02 -15.70 -5.83
C HIS A 26 3.96 -15.84 -7.06
N GLY A 27 4.57 -14.72 -7.50
CA GLY A 27 5.38 -14.66 -8.72
C GLY A 27 4.54 -14.59 -10.00
N ALA A 28 5.05 -13.93 -11.04
CA ALA A 28 4.31 -13.64 -12.27
C ALA A 28 3.81 -14.92 -12.98
N THR A 29 4.51 -16.02 -12.82
CA THR A 29 4.15 -17.35 -13.35
C THR A 29 3.58 -18.28 -12.27
N GLY A 30 3.37 -17.79 -11.05
CA GLY A 30 2.91 -18.59 -9.92
C GLY A 30 4.02 -19.34 -9.19
N ILE A 31 5.29 -19.03 -9.46
CA ILE A 31 6.44 -19.48 -8.66
C ILE A 31 6.85 -18.36 -7.75
N SER A 32 6.60 -18.52 -6.46
CA SER A 32 6.84 -17.48 -5.46
C SER A 32 8.33 -17.21 -5.29
N PRO A 33 8.73 -15.92 -5.23
CA PRO A 33 10.10 -15.54 -4.89
C PRO A 33 10.42 -15.68 -3.39
N ALA A 34 9.40 -15.91 -2.55
CA ALA A 34 9.54 -15.99 -1.10
C ALA A 34 8.84 -17.24 -0.53
N GLU A 35 9.48 -17.92 0.41
CA GLU A 35 8.96 -19.16 1.03
C GLU A 35 7.65 -18.96 1.81
N THR A 36 7.35 -17.71 2.20
CA THR A 36 6.12 -17.34 2.92
C THR A 36 4.87 -17.43 2.06
N TYR A 37 5.01 -17.40 0.73
CA TYR A 37 3.88 -17.49 -0.19
C TYR A 37 3.91 -18.81 -0.97
N PRO A 38 2.79 -19.53 -1.07
CA PRO A 38 2.76 -20.80 -1.78
C PRO A 38 2.93 -20.60 -3.28
N ASN A 39 3.60 -21.58 -3.92
CA ASN A 39 3.61 -21.69 -5.36
C ASN A 39 2.21 -22.06 -5.86
N LEU A 40 1.76 -21.38 -6.93
CA LEU A 40 0.50 -21.64 -7.62
C LEU A 40 0.73 -22.35 -8.96
N ALA A 41 1.92 -22.24 -9.54
CA ALA A 41 2.28 -22.85 -10.81
C ALA A 41 2.05 -24.36 -10.80
N GLY A 42 1.33 -24.86 -11.80
CA GLY A 42 0.98 -26.26 -11.96
C GLY A 42 0.09 -26.83 -10.85
N GLN A 43 -0.50 -25.99 -10.00
CA GLN A 43 -1.49 -26.41 -9.02
C GLN A 43 -2.81 -26.77 -9.73
N GLN A 44 -3.53 -27.75 -9.23
CA GLN A 44 -4.81 -28.15 -9.82
C GLN A 44 -5.80 -26.97 -9.83
N ALA A 45 -6.42 -26.68 -10.99
CA ALA A 45 -7.35 -25.59 -11.14
C ALA A 45 -8.50 -25.66 -10.11
N ALA A 46 -9.10 -26.82 -9.93
CA ALA A 46 -10.18 -27.04 -8.95
C ALA A 46 -9.74 -26.72 -7.51
N TYR A 47 -8.46 -27.00 -7.17
CA TYR A 47 -7.93 -26.67 -5.84
C TYR A 47 -7.80 -25.15 -5.67
N ILE A 48 -7.29 -24.43 -6.67
CA ILE A 48 -7.19 -22.96 -6.64
C ILE A 48 -8.56 -22.34 -6.50
N VAL A 49 -9.53 -22.76 -7.32
CA VAL A 49 -10.93 -22.29 -7.26
C VAL A 49 -11.51 -22.50 -5.86
N LYS A 50 -11.35 -23.71 -5.32
CA LYS A 50 -11.81 -24.00 -3.96
C LYS A 50 -11.18 -23.08 -2.92
N GLN A 51 -9.86 -22.89 -2.95
CA GLN A 51 -9.18 -22.04 -1.98
C GLN A 51 -9.62 -20.58 -2.06
N LEU A 52 -9.77 -20.02 -3.28
CA LEU A 52 -10.28 -18.67 -3.48
C LEU A 52 -11.73 -18.54 -2.99
N SER A 53 -12.57 -19.54 -3.24
CA SER A 53 -13.96 -19.58 -2.72
C SER A 53 -14.00 -19.67 -1.19
N ASP A 54 -13.12 -20.47 -0.58
CA ASP A 54 -13.03 -20.60 0.87
C ASP A 54 -12.57 -19.28 1.53
N PHE A 55 -11.61 -18.57 0.93
CA PHE A 55 -11.22 -17.23 1.39
C PHE A 55 -12.32 -16.20 1.22
N LYS A 56 -13.05 -16.23 0.09
CA LYS A 56 -14.16 -15.32 -0.18
C LYS A 56 -15.31 -15.51 0.79
N SER A 57 -15.66 -16.76 1.10
CA SER A 57 -16.76 -17.10 2.01
C SER A 57 -16.39 -17.01 3.49
N GLY A 58 -15.10 -16.88 3.83
CA GLY A 58 -14.60 -16.92 5.19
C GLY A 58 -14.46 -18.34 5.76
N ALA A 59 -14.70 -19.39 4.96
CA ALA A 59 -14.46 -20.79 5.37
C ALA A 59 -12.97 -21.07 5.60
N ARG A 60 -12.09 -20.30 4.92
CA ARG A 60 -10.67 -20.22 5.20
C ARG A 60 -10.31 -18.76 5.50
N THR A 61 -9.66 -18.52 6.63
CA THR A 61 -9.28 -17.17 7.05
C THR A 61 -7.79 -16.94 6.83
N ASP A 62 -7.46 -15.87 6.13
CA ASP A 62 -6.11 -15.35 6.00
C ASP A 62 -6.22 -13.84 5.76
N MET A 63 -5.46 -13.06 6.51
CA MET A 63 -5.57 -11.60 6.46
C MET A 63 -5.14 -11.00 5.12
N MET A 64 -4.33 -11.73 4.34
CA MET A 64 -3.85 -11.28 3.02
C MET A 64 -4.75 -11.80 1.90
N MET A 65 -5.14 -13.08 1.95
CA MET A 65 -5.89 -13.72 0.86
C MET A 65 -7.39 -13.41 0.88
N ALA A 66 -8.01 -13.23 2.05
CA ALA A 66 -9.44 -12.93 2.12
C ALA A 66 -9.82 -11.63 1.37
N PRO A 67 -9.12 -10.49 1.56
CA PRO A 67 -9.38 -9.28 0.77
C PRO A 67 -9.11 -9.46 -0.73
N MET A 68 -8.18 -10.31 -1.11
CA MET A 68 -7.86 -10.59 -2.52
C MET A 68 -8.96 -11.40 -3.21
N ALA A 69 -9.67 -12.25 -2.45
CA ALA A 69 -10.71 -13.12 -2.99
C ALA A 69 -12.12 -12.50 -2.97
N VAL A 70 -12.39 -11.52 -2.11
CA VAL A 70 -13.75 -11.02 -1.83
C VAL A 70 -14.47 -10.50 -3.07
N ASN A 71 -13.77 -9.86 -4.00
CA ASN A 71 -14.33 -9.27 -5.22
C ASN A 71 -14.27 -10.20 -6.44
N LEU A 72 -13.67 -11.39 -6.35
CA LEU A 72 -13.60 -12.33 -7.46
C LEU A 72 -14.97 -12.96 -7.72
N SER A 73 -15.42 -12.96 -8.96
CA SER A 73 -16.56 -13.76 -9.41
C SER A 73 -16.18 -15.25 -9.49
N GLU A 74 -17.15 -16.15 -9.63
CA GLU A 74 -16.89 -17.58 -9.87
C GLU A 74 -16.09 -17.78 -11.18
N GLN A 75 -16.38 -16.98 -12.20
CA GLN A 75 -15.63 -16.99 -13.46
C GLN A 75 -14.18 -16.53 -13.25
N ASP A 76 -13.94 -15.47 -12.47
CA ASP A 76 -12.57 -15.00 -12.19
C ASP A 76 -11.75 -16.06 -11.48
N MET A 77 -12.36 -16.76 -10.52
CA MET A 77 -11.69 -17.85 -9.80
C MET A 77 -11.39 -19.04 -10.73
N ALA A 78 -12.30 -19.36 -11.65
CA ALA A 78 -12.12 -20.41 -12.65
C ALA A 78 -10.98 -20.07 -13.63
N ASP A 79 -10.96 -18.83 -14.13
CA ASP A 79 -9.92 -18.33 -15.04
C ASP A 79 -8.53 -18.34 -14.41
N LEU A 80 -8.43 -17.83 -13.17
CA LEU A 80 -7.21 -17.87 -12.38
C LEU A 80 -6.74 -19.29 -12.12
N GLY A 81 -7.68 -20.19 -11.81
CA GLY A 81 -7.40 -21.61 -11.66
C GLY A 81 -6.83 -22.23 -12.93
N ALA A 82 -7.43 -21.97 -14.08
CA ALA A 82 -6.97 -22.44 -15.39
C ALA A 82 -5.57 -21.90 -15.73
N TYR A 83 -5.35 -20.59 -15.50
CA TYR A 83 -4.05 -19.98 -15.75
C TYR A 83 -2.93 -20.60 -14.92
N PHE A 84 -3.04 -20.63 -13.61
CA PHE A 84 -1.97 -21.16 -12.76
C PHE A 84 -1.77 -22.67 -12.93
N ALA A 85 -2.83 -23.42 -13.25
CA ALA A 85 -2.69 -24.84 -13.56
C ALA A 85 -1.88 -25.09 -14.84
N SER A 86 -1.92 -24.18 -15.80
CA SER A 86 -1.16 -24.26 -17.05
C SER A 86 0.32 -23.87 -16.91
N GLN A 87 0.71 -23.25 -15.79
CA GLN A 87 2.08 -22.80 -15.60
C GLN A 87 3.01 -23.96 -15.23
N PRO A 88 4.27 -23.99 -15.73
CA PRO A 88 5.24 -25.02 -15.36
C PRO A 88 5.63 -24.88 -13.87
N ARG A 89 5.83 -26.01 -13.20
CA ARG A 89 6.23 -26.05 -11.78
C ARG A 89 7.69 -25.73 -11.51
N THR A 90 8.50 -25.65 -12.54
CA THR A 90 9.94 -25.36 -12.46
C THR A 90 10.26 -24.10 -13.24
N VAL A 91 11.14 -23.25 -12.70
CA VAL A 91 11.80 -22.20 -13.47
C VAL A 91 12.81 -22.90 -14.37
N GLU A 92 12.60 -22.86 -15.68
CA GLU A 92 13.71 -23.18 -16.59
C GLU A 92 14.78 -22.10 -16.36
N THR A 93 15.92 -22.51 -15.82
CA THR A 93 17.09 -21.64 -15.70
C THR A 93 17.51 -21.25 -17.11
N ALA A 94 17.16 -20.04 -17.51
CA ALA A 94 17.75 -19.42 -18.69
C ALA A 94 19.26 -19.34 -18.45
N THR A 95 20.01 -20.04 -19.30
CA THR A 95 21.47 -20.00 -19.34
C THR A 95 21.96 -18.57 -19.36
N GLU A 96 22.84 -18.28 -18.42
CA GLU A 96 23.59 -17.03 -18.29
C GLU A 96 24.18 -16.60 -19.63
N SER A 97 23.84 -15.40 -20.06
CA SER A 97 24.70 -14.60 -20.93
C SER A 97 25.35 -13.53 -20.05
N THR A 98 26.60 -13.80 -19.74
CA THR A 98 27.51 -12.83 -19.11
C THR A 98 27.77 -11.68 -20.08
N ASP A 99 27.31 -10.47 -19.73
CA ASP A 99 27.94 -9.26 -20.23
C ASP A 99 28.17 -8.30 -19.06
N THR A 100 29.46 -8.13 -18.80
CA THR A 100 30.04 -7.31 -17.74
C THR A 100 30.27 -5.91 -18.32
N SER A 101 29.46 -4.94 -17.97
CA SER A 101 29.87 -3.53 -18.12
C SER A 101 29.17 -2.67 -17.06
N ALA A 102 29.93 -2.33 -16.03
CA ALA A 102 29.57 -1.29 -15.08
C ALA A 102 29.84 0.09 -15.71
N PRO A 103 28.97 1.06 -15.61
CA PRO A 103 29.35 2.46 -15.80
C PRO A 103 29.56 3.15 -14.47
N THR A 104 30.73 3.72 -14.39
CA THR A 104 31.29 4.62 -13.39
C THR A 104 30.39 5.85 -13.16
N ALA A 105 30.17 6.17 -11.89
CA ALA A 105 29.52 7.39 -11.45
C ALA A 105 30.34 8.65 -11.81
N ALA A 106 29.69 9.62 -12.42
CA ALA A 106 30.15 11.00 -12.44
C ALA A 106 28.96 11.91 -12.11
N ALA A 107 29.04 12.61 -10.98
CA ALA A 107 28.11 13.66 -10.61
C ALA A 107 28.43 14.94 -11.40
N PRO A 108 27.45 15.70 -11.88
CA PRO A 108 27.62 17.10 -12.18
C PRO A 108 26.97 17.98 -11.12
N ALA A 109 27.78 18.87 -10.55
CA ALA A 109 27.30 20.05 -9.85
C ALA A 109 26.63 21.00 -10.88
N GLY A 110 25.39 21.38 -10.61
CA GLY A 110 24.66 22.31 -11.47
C GLY A 110 23.84 23.29 -10.65
N ASN A 111 24.12 24.56 -10.87
CA ASN A 111 23.60 25.81 -10.34
C ASN A 111 22.13 25.80 -9.87
N VAL A 112 21.94 26.40 -8.68
CA VAL A 112 20.64 26.82 -8.16
C VAL A 112 20.27 28.14 -8.85
N GLU A 113 19.32 28.12 -9.78
CA GLU A 113 18.60 29.31 -10.20
C GLU A 113 17.36 29.51 -9.34
N ILE A 114 17.33 30.62 -8.63
CA ILE A 114 16.16 31.10 -7.89
C ILE A 114 15.15 31.66 -8.91
N VAL A 115 14.12 30.89 -9.22
CA VAL A 115 12.97 31.41 -10.00
C VAL A 115 11.90 31.94 -9.06
N THR A 116 11.72 33.24 -9.11
CA THR A 116 10.64 33.98 -8.44
C THR A 116 9.26 33.60 -8.99
N SER A 117 8.38 33.31 -8.05
CA SER A 117 6.94 33.14 -8.07
C SER A 117 6.15 33.67 -9.28
N THR A 118 5.35 32.78 -9.85
CA THR A 118 3.94 33.08 -10.19
C THR A 118 3.14 31.76 -10.27
N SER A 119 2.01 31.70 -9.58
CA SER A 119 0.97 30.66 -9.61
C SER A 119 1.39 29.30 -9.06
N ALA A 120 0.84 28.94 -7.90
CA ALA A 120 0.93 27.60 -7.33
C ALA A 120 0.20 26.56 -8.22
N LYS A 121 0.78 26.25 -9.37
CA LYS A 121 0.45 25.07 -10.16
C LYS A 121 1.23 23.91 -9.56
N ALA A 122 0.50 22.85 -9.23
CA ALA A 122 0.97 21.65 -8.54
C ALA A 122 2.41 21.26 -8.89
N ILE A 123 3.24 21.13 -7.86
CA ILE A 123 4.65 20.68 -7.92
C ILE A 123 4.74 19.15 -8.20
N TYR A 124 3.69 18.55 -8.73
CA TYR A 124 3.62 17.12 -8.99
C TYR A 124 3.71 16.85 -10.46
N ALA A 125 4.71 16.06 -10.85
CA ALA A 125 4.95 15.67 -12.24
C ALA A 125 3.95 14.59 -12.74
N GLY A 126 3.05 14.09 -11.88
CA GLY A 126 2.13 12.99 -12.18
C GLY A 126 0.88 13.42 -12.95
N ASP A 127 0.41 12.55 -13.83
CA ASP A 127 -0.84 12.70 -14.59
C ASP A 127 -1.97 11.93 -13.90
N VAL A 128 -3.04 12.62 -13.52
CA VAL A 128 -4.18 12.06 -12.76
C VAL A 128 -4.90 10.95 -13.55
N LYS A 129 -5.05 11.14 -14.87
CA LYS A 129 -5.75 10.15 -15.72
C LYS A 129 -4.92 8.88 -15.87
N SER A 130 -3.62 9.02 -16.15
CA SER A 130 -2.70 7.90 -16.19
C SER A 130 -2.65 7.16 -14.84
N GLY A 131 -2.70 7.89 -13.72
CA GLY A 131 -2.75 7.32 -12.38
C GLY A 131 -4.03 6.52 -12.14
N GLN A 132 -5.18 7.03 -12.60
CA GLN A 132 -6.46 6.31 -12.53
C GLN A 132 -6.40 4.98 -13.30
N GLU A 133 -5.88 4.99 -14.51
CA GLU A 133 -5.74 3.79 -15.34
C GLU A 133 -4.84 2.74 -14.67
N LYS A 134 -3.77 3.17 -13.99
CA LYS A 134 -2.82 2.30 -13.28
C LYS A 134 -3.31 1.85 -11.90
N SER A 135 -4.31 2.51 -11.33
CA SER A 135 -4.79 2.23 -9.96
C SER A 135 -5.52 0.89 -9.82
N ALA A 136 -5.88 0.23 -10.92
CA ALA A 136 -6.67 -1.01 -10.91
C ALA A 136 -6.11 -2.09 -9.96
N MET A 137 -4.78 -2.23 -9.89
CA MET A 137 -4.13 -3.20 -8.98
C MET A 137 -4.17 -2.78 -7.50
N CYS A 138 -4.42 -1.50 -7.20
CA CYS A 138 -4.43 -0.95 -5.85
C CYS A 138 -5.83 -1.04 -5.20
N VAL A 139 -6.87 -1.11 -6.03
CA VAL A 139 -8.29 -1.02 -5.64
C VAL A 139 -8.70 -2.09 -4.63
N ALA A 140 -8.19 -3.32 -4.77
CA ALA A 140 -8.59 -4.45 -3.93
C ALA A 140 -8.32 -4.18 -2.42
N CYS A 141 -7.27 -3.42 -2.11
CA CYS A 141 -6.88 -3.12 -0.75
C CYS A 141 -7.24 -1.69 -0.33
N HIS A 142 -7.05 -0.73 -1.24
CA HIS A 142 -7.20 0.69 -0.93
C HIS A 142 -8.55 1.29 -1.32
N GLY A 143 -9.45 0.52 -1.96
CA GLY A 143 -10.72 1.01 -2.47
C GLY A 143 -10.59 1.70 -3.83
N THR A 144 -11.71 1.81 -4.57
CA THR A 144 -11.74 2.37 -5.93
C THR A 144 -11.33 3.83 -6.01
N ASP A 145 -11.56 4.57 -4.95
CA ASP A 145 -11.26 5.99 -4.79
C ASP A 145 -10.15 6.26 -3.76
N GLY A 146 -9.47 5.21 -3.29
CA GLY A 146 -8.45 5.32 -2.25
C GLY A 146 -9.01 5.38 -0.83
N ASN A 147 -10.31 5.15 -0.61
CA ASN A 147 -10.94 5.06 0.71
C ASN A 147 -11.09 3.59 1.12
N SER A 148 -10.03 3.00 1.65
CA SER A 148 -10.08 1.62 2.12
C SER A 148 -11.12 1.43 3.23
N LEU A 149 -11.95 0.40 3.07
CA LEU A 149 -12.90 -0.05 4.09
C LEU A 149 -12.29 -1.09 5.04
N VAL A 150 -11.09 -1.56 4.74
CA VAL A 150 -10.38 -2.55 5.55
C VAL A 150 -9.44 -1.83 6.50
N ALA A 151 -9.64 -2.00 7.80
CA ALA A 151 -8.98 -1.23 8.85
C ALA A 151 -7.43 -1.29 8.83
N MET A 152 -6.86 -2.40 8.35
CA MET A 152 -5.40 -2.57 8.26
C MET A 152 -4.75 -1.90 7.04
N TYR A 153 -5.53 -1.58 5.98
CA TYR A 153 -5.01 -0.91 4.80
C TYR A 153 -5.25 0.59 4.86
N PRO A 154 -4.27 1.42 4.48
CA PRO A 154 -4.43 2.86 4.57
C PRO A 154 -5.42 3.39 3.54
N LYS A 155 -6.13 4.44 3.93
CA LYS A 155 -6.75 5.35 2.98
C LYS A 155 -5.65 6.15 2.27
N LEU A 156 -5.74 6.25 0.95
CA LEU A 156 -4.85 7.01 0.09
C LEU A 156 -5.49 8.31 -0.39
N ALA A 157 -6.83 8.37 -0.40
CA ALA A 157 -7.61 9.51 -0.83
C ALA A 157 -7.24 10.78 -0.06
N GLY A 158 -6.96 11.87 -0.81
CA GLY A 158 -6.61 13.17 -0.24
C GLY A 158 -5.25 13.24 0.46
N GLN A 159 -4.44 12.19 0.35
CA GLN A 159 -3.07 12.22 0.85
C GLN A 159 -2.17 13.02 -0.09
N SER A 160 -1.18 13.70 0.46
CA SER A 160 -0.22 14.48 -0.32
C SER A 160 0.47 13.63 -1.38
N ALA A 161 0.49 14.09 -2.64
CA ALA A 161 1.12 13.36 -3.74
C ALA A 161 2.62 13.16 -3.49
N ASN A 162 3.34 14.17 -2.95
CA ASN A 162 4.75 14.03 -2.59
C ASN A 162 4.97 12.90 -1.57
N TYR A 163 4.09 12.82 -0.58
CA TYR A 163 4.17 11.75 0.42
C TYR A 163 3.88 10.39 -0.20
N LEU A 164 2.84 10.27 -1.04
CA LEU A 164 2.49 9.02 -1.72
C LEU A 164 3.62 8.55 -2.65
N ALA A 165 4.13 9.43 -3.52
CA ALA A 165 5.24 9.11 -4.42
C ALA A 165 6.48 8.66 -3.65
N LYS A 166 6.84 9.40 -2.57
CA LYS A 166 7.93 9.00 -1.68
C LYS A 166 7.69 7.61 -1.07
N GLN A 167 6.49 7.32 -0.56
CA GLN A 167 6.23 6.01 0.04
C GLN A 167 6.33 4.88 -0.98
N LEU A 168 5.82 5.06 -2.20
CA LEU A 168 5.97 4.07 -3.27
C LEU A 168 7.44 3.84 -3.63
N ALA A 169 8.23 4.92 -3.73
CA ALA A 169 9.67 4.83 -3.97
C ALA A 169 10.42 4.15 -2.81
N ASP A 170 10.05 4.46 -1.56
CA ASP A 170 10.65 3.85 -0.37
C ASP A 170 10.36 2.34 -0.30
N PHE A 171 9.15 1.90 -0.65
CA PHE A 171 8.83 0.47 -0.77
C PHE A 171 9.65 -0.19 -1.88
N LYS A 172 9.79 0.46 -3.02
CA LYS A 172 10.55 -0.07 -4.16
C LYS A 172 12.05 -0.19 -3.87
N SER A 173 12.62 0.76 -3.14
CA SER A 173 14.04 0.76 -2.76
C SER A 173 14.34 -0.09 -1.52
N GLY A 174 13.33 -0.55 -0.79
CA GLY A 174 13.48 -1.24 0.49
C GLY A 174 13.72 -0.31 1.69
N ALA A 175 13.70 1.03 1.51
CA ALA A 175 13.80 2.00 2.61
C ALA A 175 12.57 1.94 3.53
N ARG A 176 11.44 1.45 3.01
CA ARG A 176 10.26 1.05 3.78
C ARG A 176 9.89 -0.37 3.41
N VAL A 177 9.71 -1.22 4.41
CA VAL A 177 9.41 -2.63 4.19
C VAL A 177 7.96 -2.92 4.60
N ASP A 178 7.20 -3.45 3.66
CA ASP A 178 5.92 -4.13 3.89
C ASP A 178 5.81 -5.20 2.81
N PRO A 179 5.64 -6.49 3.17
CA PRO A 179 5.72 -7.59 2.21
C PRO A 179 4.77 -7.47 1.03
N VAL A 180 3.57 -6.90 1.26
CA VAL A 180 2.59 -6.69 0.19
C VAL A 180 3.03 -5.55 -0.72
N MET A 181 3.34 -4.39 -0.12
CA MET A 181 3.62 -3.19 -0.90
C MET A 181 4.91 -3.30 -1.71
N VAL A 182 5.95 -3.98 -1.20
CA VAL A 182 7.19 -4.24 -1.95
C VAL A 182 6.87 -4.99 -3.25
N GLY A 183 6.04 -6.03 -3.20
CA GLY A 183 5.60 -6.76 -4.39
C GLY A 183 4.78 -5.90 -5.35
N MET A 184 3.85 -5.08 -4.81
CA MET A 184 2.96 -4.24 -5.61
C MET A 184 3.71 -3.15 -6.40
N VAL A 185 4.80 -2.60 -5.83
CA VAL A 185 5.56 -1.52 -6.48
C VAL A 185 6.71 -1.99 -7.37
N ALA A 186 7.05 -3.27 -7.35
CA ALA A 186 8.23 -3.81 -8.03
C ALA A 186 8.30 -3.43 -9.52
N GLY A 187 7.16 -3.54 -10.23
CA GLY A 187 7.04 -3.22 -11.65
C GLY A 187 6.80 -1.74 -11.99
N LEU A 188 6.58 -0.86 -10.99
CA LEU A 188 6.26 0.54 -11.26
C LEU A 188 7.50 1.34 -11.64
N SER A 189 7.42 2.16 -12.68
CA SER A 189 8.42 3.21 -12.96
C SER A 189 8.25 4.40 -12.00
N ALA A 190 9.22 5.30 -11.94
CA ALA A 190 9.10 6.56 -11.20
C ALA A 190 7.87 7.36 -11.66
N LYS A 191 7.65 7.43 -12.98
CA LYS A 191 6.48 8.10 -13.55
C LYS A 191 5.17 7.44 -13.13
N ASP A 192 5.09 6.12 -13.07
CA ASP A 192 3.88 5.43 -12.61
C ASP A 192 3.57 5.75 -11.15
N MET A 193 4.60 5.84 -10.31
CA MET A 193 4.45 6.22 -8.91
C MET A 193 3.96 7.66 -8.75
N ASP A 194 4.48 8.59 -9.57
CA ASP A 194 4.02 9.98 -9.58
C ASP A 194 2.57 10.09 -10.08
N ASP A 195 2.19 9.36 -11.14
CA ASP A 195 0.84 9.34 -11.69
C ASP A 195 -0.17 8.80 -10.65
N LEU A 196 0.15 7.67 -10.02
CA LEU A 196 -0.68 7.09 -8.95
C LEU A 196 -0.82 8.05 -7.76
N ALA A 197 0.27 8.70 -7.36
CA ALA A 197 0.27 9.69 -6.30
C ALA A 197 -0.61 10.89 -6.63
N ALA A 198 -0.56 11.40 -7.87
CA ALA A 198 -1.40 12.48 -8.35
C ALA A 198 -2.89 12.08 -8.35
N TYR A 199 -3.20 10.86 -8.79
CA TYR A 199 -4.57 10.35 -8.80
C TYR A 199 -5.19 10.29 -7.41
N TYR A 200 -4.50 9.67 -6.44
CA TYR A 200 -5.04 9.55 -5.08
C TYR A 200 -5.07 10.88 -4.32
N ALA A 201 -4.16 11.80 -4.62
CA ALA A 201 -4.11 13.10 -3.97
C ALA A 201 -5.33 13.99 -4.26
N VAL A 202 -5.96 13.84 -5.43
CA VAL A 202 -7.17 14.60 -5.80
C VAL A 202 -8.47 13.93 -5.35
N GLN A 203 -8.40 12.70 -4.82
CA GLN A 203 -9.58 12.03 -4.30
C GLN A 203 -10.03 12.64 -2.97
N THR A 204 -11.33 12.58 -2.70
CA THR A 204 -11.88 13.04 -1.42
C THR A 204 -11.77 11.97 -0.37
N SER A 205 -11.03 12.24 0.72
CA SER A 205 -10.96 11.33 1.86
C SER A 205 -12.30 11.30 2.60
N THR A 206 -12.79 10.09 2.87
CA THR A 206 -13.97 9.90 3.73
C THR A 206 -13.59 10.14 5.19
N PRO A 207 -14.47 10.79 5.98
CA PRO A 207 -14.26 10.94 7.41
C PRO A 207 -14.03 9.60 8.12
N GLY A 208 -13.30 9.65 9.22
CA GLY A 208 -13.18 8.49 10.09
C GLY A 208 -14.48 8.19 10.82
N THR A 209 -14.66 6.94 11.19
CA THR A 209 -15.86 6.43 11.88
C THR A 209 -15.60 6.07 13.34
N SER A 210 -14.36 6.23 13.81
CA SER A 210 -13.95 5.89 15.17
C SER A 210 -14.56 6.85 16.21
N GLU A 211 -14.76 6.34 17.42
CA GLU A 211 -15.05 7.17 18.57
C GLU A 211 -13.84 8.07 18.87
N THR A 212 -14.10 9.33 19.20
CA THR A 212 -13.03 10.28 19.53
C THR A 212 -12.49 10.05 20.95
N SER A 213 -11.29 10.53 21.22
CA SER A 213 -10.65 10.52 22.54
C SER A 213 -10.26 11.93 22.98
N GLU A 214 -10.75 12.37 24.12
CA GLU A 214 -10.32 13.64 24.73
C GLU A 214 -8.86 13.56 25.24
N ILE A 215 -8.40 12.39 25.68
CA ILE A 215 -6.99 12.17 26.06
C ILE A 215 -6.10 12.26 24.82
N GLY A 216 -6.48 11.57 23.74
CA GLY A 216 -5.77 11.63 22.45
C GLY A 216 -5.76 13.04 21.88
N LYS A 217 -6.86 13.79 21.98
CA LYS A 217 -6.94 15.18 21.58
C LYS A 217 -5.98 16.07 22.36
N LYS A 218 -5.93 15.95 23.68
CA LYS A 218 -4.99 16.70 24.53
C LYS A 218 -3.54 16.39 24.13
N LEU A 219 -3.22 15.13 23.92
CA LEU A 219 -1.87 14.71 23.52
C LEU A 219 -1.54 15.20 22.10
N TYR A 220 -2.51 15.18 21.18
CA TYR A 220 -2.33 15.69 19.81
C TYR A 220 -1.98 17.18 19.78
N PHE A 221 -2.72 18.02 20.56
CA PHE A 221 -2.53 19.47 20.56
C PHE A 221 -1.43 19.94 21.51
N GLY A 222 -1.26 19.29 22.64
CA GLY A 222 -0.35 19.73 23.70
C GLY A 222 0.94 18.95 23.81
N GLY A 223 0.97 17.73 23.28
CA GLY A 223 2.04 16.80 23.61
C GLY A 223 2.06 16.41 25.10
N ASP A 224 3.20 15.97 25.58
CA ASP A 224 3.46 15.72 27.00
C ASP A 224 4.90 16.15 27.32
N ALA A 225 5.04 17.32 27.94
CA ALA A 225 6.34 17.89 28.28
C ALA A 225 7.11 17.03 29.29
N ALA A 226 6.42 16.34 30.20
CA ALA A 226 7.05 15.48 31.20
C ALA A 226 7.69 14.22 30.56
N LYS A 227 7.07 13.70 29.51
CA LYS A 227 7.60 12.58 28.70
C LYS A 227 8.47 13.07 27.53
N GLY A 228 8.54 14.39 27.28
CA GLY A 228 9.21 14.98 26.11
C GLY A 228 8.51 14.64 24.78
N ILE A 229 7.19 14.41 24.80
CA ILE A 229 6.39 14.14 23.59
C ILE A 229 5.98 15.46 22.94
N THR A 230 6.43 15.67 21.70
CA THR A 230 6.07 16.83 20.89
C THR A 230 4.62 16.75 20.44
N ALA A 231 3.89 17.87 20.43
CA ALA A 231 2.52 17.95 19.94
C ALA A 231 2.43 17.59 18.44
N CYS A 232 1.55 16.66 18.09
CA CYS A 232 1.38 16.17 16.72
C CYS A 232 0.90 17.28 15.76
N VAL A 233 0.11 18.22 16.29
CA VAL A 233 -0.42 19.38 15.56
C VAL A 233 0.67 20.20 14.89
N ALA A 234 1.87 20.27 15.46
CA ALA A 234 2.99 21.07 14.94
C ALA A 234 3.39 20.68 13.51
N CYS A 235 3.26 19.39 13.16
CA CYS A 235 3.61 18.85 11.84
C CYS A 235 2.38 18.42 11.04
N HIS A 236 1.40 17.80 11.70
CA HIS A 236 0.22 17.27 11.02
C HIS A 236 -0.94 18.24 10.90
N GLY A 237 -0.81 19.46 11.46
CA GLY A 237 -1.79 20.53 11.36
C GLY A 237 -3.00 20.35 12.27
N VAL A 238 -3.77 21.45 12.45
CA VAL A 238 -4.91 21.52 13.38
C VAL A 238 -5.98 20.46 13.08
N ASN A 239 -6.20 20.18 11.80
CA ASN A 239 -7.22 19.24 11.31
C ASN A 239 -6.60 17.90 10.86
N GLY A 240 -5.34 17.62 11.17
CA GLY A 240 -4.67 16.38 10.75
C GLY A 240 -4.48 16.23 9.25
N LYS A 241 -4.59 17.30 8.46
CA LYS A 241 -4.45 17.29 6.99
C LYS A 241 -3.00 17.36 6.51
N GLY A 242 -2.04 17.41 7.44
CA GLY A 242 -0.62 17.46 7.14
C GLY A 242 -0.17 18.80 6.55
N MET A 243 1.06 18.85 6.10
CA MET A 243 1.67 19.96 5.38
C MET A 243 2.44 19.43 4.17
N ALA A 244 1.78 19.40 3.02
CA ALA A 244 2.29 18.78 1.79
C ALA A 244 3.68 19.31 1.36
N GLN A 245 3.91 20.61 1.44
CA GLN A 245 5.20 21.25 1.07
C GLN A 245 6.34 20.84 2.01
N ALA A 246 6.03 20.53 3.28
CA ALA A 246 7.00 20.08 4.26
C ALA A 246 7.15 18.55 4.31
N GLY A 247 6.38 17.82 3.49
CA GLY A 247 6.39 16.36 3.43
C GLY A 247 5.66 15.67 4.60
N PHE A 248 4.91 16.42 5.42
CA PHE A 248 4.15 15.86 6.52
C PHE A 248 2.80 15.33 6.03
N PRO A 249 2.50 14.03 6.26
CA PRO A 249 1.28 13.41 5.73
C PRO A 249 0.01 13.86 6.44
N ALA A 250 -1.11 13.75 5.72
CA ALA A 250 -2.43 13.74 6.30
C ALA A 250 -2.64 12.47 7.13
N ILE A 251 -3.23 12.63 8.31
CA ILE A 251 -3.56 11.53 9.23
C ILE A 251 -5.02 11.58 9.70
N ALA A 252 -5.75 12.65 9.34
CA ALA A 252 -7.17 12.78 9.65
C ALA A 252 -8.00 11.67 8.99
N GLY A 253 -8.88 11.06 9.79
CA GLY A 253 -9.80 10.03 9.31
C GLY A 253 -9.15 8.76 8.79
N GLN A 254 -7.84 8.60 8.96
CA GLN A 254 -7.10 7.40 8.57
C GLN A 254 -7.53 6.21 9.43
N ASN A 255 -7.47 5.01 8.85
CA ASN A 255 -7.86 3.77 9.53
C ASN A 255 -7.04 3.54 10.80
N ALA A 256 -7.76 3.26 11.89
CA ALA A 256 -7.19 3.17 13.24
C ALA A 256 -6.09 2.10 13.36
N ASP A 257 -6.34 0.89 12.85
CA ASP A 257 -5.37 -0.22 12.91
C ASP A 257 -4.11 0.11 12.11
N TYR A 258 -4.27 0.79 10.96
CA TYR A 258 -3.14 1.25 10.18
C TYR A 258 -2.33 2.31 10.95
N LEU A 259 -2.98 3.32 11.56
CA LEU A 259 -2.29 4.33 12.36
C LEU A 259 -1.53 3.69 13.52
N LYS A 260 -2.19 2.77 14.25
CA LYS A 260 -1.57 2.02 15.37
C LYS A 260 -0.33 1.28 14.89
N LYS A 261 -0.45 0.48 13.81
CA LYS A 261 0.67 -0.23 13.20
C LYS A 261 1.83 0.74 12.87
N GLN A 262 1.53 1.87 12.18
CA GLN A 262 2.59 2.78 11.74
C GLN A 262 3.33 3.46 12.91
N ILE A 263 2.61 3.91 13.93
CA ILE A 263 3.25 4.53 15.11
C ILE A 263 4.09 3.48 15.85
N THR A 264 3.57 2.26 16.00
CA THR A 264 4.31 1.16 16.64
C THR A 264 5.58 0.82 15.87
N THR A 265 5.52 0.73 14.53
CA THR A 265 6.70 0.42 13.70
C THR A 265 7.74 1.54 13.70
N PHE A 266 7.33 2.81 13.86
CA PHE A 266 8.28 3.89 14.12
C PHE A 266 8.89 3.80 15.51
N ARG A 267 8.12 3.38 16.52
CA ARG A 267 8.59 3.23 17.91
C ARG A 267 9.62 2.12 18.05
N ASP A 268 9.41 0.99 17.41
CA ASP A 268 10.31 -0.18 17.47
C ASP A 268 11.44 -0.11 16.43
N GLY A 269 11.44 0.90 15.55
CA GLY A 269 12.48 1.12 14.54
C GLY A 269 12.36 0.26 13.29
N SER A 270 11.36 -0.61 13.18
CA SER A 270 11.11 -1.42 11.96
C SER A 270 10.66 -0.56 10.77
N ARG A 271 10.19 0.66 11.04
CA ARG A 271 9.98 1.72 10.06
C ARG A 271 10.85 2.92 10.42
N ALA A 272 11.79 3.26 9.51
CA ALA A 272 12.78 4.34 9.71
C ALA A 272 12.96 5.20 8.44
N ASN A 273 11.92 5.26 7.58
CA ASN A 273 11.97 6.00 6.32
C ASN A 273 11.51 7.47 6.45
N ASP A 274 11.37 7.95 7.66
CA ASP A 274 11.01 9.33 7.99
C ASP A 274 12.23 10.26 7.95
N THR A 275 12.01 11.49 7.50
CA THR A 275 13.08 12.49 7.39
C THR A 275 13.62 12.82 8.79
N ASN A 276 14.93 12.71 8.95
CA ASN A 276 15.66 13.02 10.20
C ASN A 276 15.12 12.25 11.42
N SER A 277 14.54 11.08 11.23
CA SER A 277 13.97 10.24 12.29
C SER A 277 12.94 10.98 13.17
N MET A 278 12.23 11.95 12.60
CA MET A 278 11.28 12.80 13.37
C MET A 278 10.18 11.96 14.01
N MET A 279 9.54 11.07 13.24
CA MET A 279 8.49 10.20 13.79
C MET A 279 9.05 9.15 14.74
N GLY A 280 10.20 8.56 14.43
CA GLY A 280 10.90 7.62 15.31
C GLY A 280 11.20 8.25 16.69
N ASN A 281 11.78 9.46 16.69
CA ASN A 281 12.11 10.20 17.92
C ASN A 281 10.89 10.61 18.77
N ILE A 282 9.71 10.75 18.15
CA ILE A 282 8.45 11.01 18.86
C ILE A 282 7.85 9.69 19.35
N ALA A 283 7.77 8.70 18.46
CA ALA A 283 7.08 7.45 18.73
C ALA A 283 7.73 6.63 19.86
N ILE A 284 9.06 6.67 19.98
CA ILE A 284 9.81 5.95 21.05
C ILE A 284 9.40 6.38 22.46
N LYS A 285 8.80 7.56 22.61
CA LYS A 285 8.34 8.12 23.89
C LYS A 285 6.89 7.78 24.22
N LEU A 286 6.14 7.22 23.26
CA LEU A 286 4.73 6.88 23.42
C LEU A 286 4.57 5.51 24.09
N SER A 287 3.74 5.43 25.11
CA SER A 287 3.25 4.16 25.64
C SER A 287 2.16 3.56 24.71
N ASP A 288 1.81 2.29 24.93
CA ASP A 288 0.71 1.66 24.19
C ASP A 288 -0.62 2.42 24.40
N SER A 289 -0.87 2.87 25.62
CA SER A 289 -2.05 3.67 25.95
C SER A 289 -2.05 5.02 25.23
N ASP A 290 -0.88 5.72 25.16
CA ASP A 290 -0.78 6.98 24.41
C ASP A 290 -1.09 6.76 22.92
N ILE A 291 -0.58 5.67 22.35
CA ILE A 291 -0.84 5.31 20.93
C ILE A 291 -2.33 5.03 20.71
N GLU A 292 -2.97 4.25 21.58
CA GLU A 292 -4.40 3.94 21.46
C GLU A 292 -5.28 5.18 21.51
N GLU A 293 -5.02 6.07 22.45
CA GLU A 293 -5.77 7.30 22.60
C GLU A 293 -5.54 8.28 21.43
N LEU A 294 -4.30 8.44 20.97
CA LEU A 294 -3.96 9.22 19.77
C LEU A 294 -4.65 8.69 18.52
N VAL A 295 -4.62 7.37 18.33
CA VAL A 295 -5.24 6.71 17.16
C VAL A 295 -6.75 6.93 17.15
N LYS A 296 -7.45 6.77 18.28
CA LYS A 296 -8.88 7.08 18.39
C LYS A 296 -9.16 8.52 17.96
N TYR A 297 -8.38 9.49 18.46
CA TYR A 297 -8.56 10.88 18.10
C TYR A 297 -8.31 11.14 16.62
N MET A 298 -7.13 10.71 16.07
CA MET A 298 -6.76 10.97 14.68
C MET A 298 -7.70 10.30 13.68
N SER A 299 -8.15 9.08 13.97
CA SER A 299 -9.09 8.37 13.10
C SER A 299 -10.51 8.95 13.16
N SER A 300 -10.87 9.72 14.19
CA SER A 300 -12.16 10.42 14.30
C SER A 300 -12.19 11.77 13.58
N LEU A 301 -11.05 12.33 13.18
CA LEU A 301 -10.95 13.63 12.51
C LEU A 301 -11.64 13.61 11.13
N LYS A 302 -12.20 14.76 10.74
CA LYS A 302 -12.98 14.96 9.50
C LYS A 302 -12.28 15.90 8.53
#